data_4a2b9b9818220f30e44200e9c453c41d
#
_entry.id   4a2b9b9818220f30e44200e9c453c41d
#
_cell.length_a   1.000
_cell.length_b   1.000
_cell.length_c   1.000
_cell.angle_alpha   90.00
_cell.angle_beta   90.00
_cell.angle_gamma   90.00
#
_symmetry.space_group_name_H-M   'P 1'
#
loop_
_entity.id
_entity.type
_entity.pdbx_description
1 polymer ?
#
loop_
_entity_poly.entity_id
_entity_poly.type
_entity_poly.pdbx_seq_one_letter_code
_entity_poly.pdbx_strand_id
1 'polypeptide(L)'
;REKKCLLADNIIPDVGVLNTASAEEAIRDQFMNRIVNMKGIGCVRSELGEVLMPTPAAVLAAGTLLSEGSATQKGLGKLMMVDVGGATTDVYSFNENKPYPGARLMGVSEPYAKRTVEGDMGMRESSICILREVGDKALASGAGVTAEQIEQGVQTRITTTGYLPDTPDEQRIDQELAGQAVGVSVRRHAGHVEHVWTTGSKQYQVGKNISEVSEIIGIGGVIVNS
;
A
#
# COMPACT_ATOMS: atom_id res chain seq x y z
N ARG A 1 -31.05 -9.02 -11.20
CA ARG A 1 -29.83 -9.77 -10.86
C ARG A 1 -29.99 -10.30 -9.45
N GLU A 2 -29.88 -11.58 -9.30
CA GLU A 2 -29.91 -12.25 -7.99
C GLU A 2 -28.67 -11.83 -7.19
N LYS A 3 -28.87 -11.36 -5.95
CA LYS A 3 -27.77 -10.99 -5.06
C LYS A 3 -27.35 -12.21 -4.26
N LYS A 4 -26.07 -12.55 -4.29
CA LYS A 4 -25.50 -13.60 -3.45
C LYS A 4 -25.13 -13.00 -2.10
N CYS A 5 -25.60 -13.57 -1.01
CA CYS A 5 -25.27 -13.21 0.36
C CYS A 5 -24.30 -14.24 0.93
N LEU A 6 -23.25 -13.79 1.56
CA LEU A 6 -22.28 -14.62 2.28
C LEU A 6 -22.32 -14.22 3.76
N LEU A 7 -22.23 -15.19 4.63
CA LEU A 7 -22.15 -15.00 6.07
C LEU A 7 -20.71 -15.21 6.51
N ALA A 8 -20.25 -14.35 7.39
CA ALA A 8 -18.98 -14.47 8.10
C ALA A 8 -19.23 -14.33 9.60
N ASP A 9 -18.28 -14.77 10.41
CA ASP A 9 -18.34 -14.61 11.86
C ASP A 9 -18.32 -13.13 12.26
N ASN A 10 -18.71 -12.85 13.50
CA ASN A 10 -18.66 -11.50 14.03
C ASN A 10 -17.21 -10.98 14.04
N ILE A 11 -16.96 -9.89 13.33
CA ILE A 11 -15.63 -9.27 13.19
C ILE A 11 -15.13 -8.69 14.53
N ILE A 12 -16.07 -8.26 15.41
CA ILE A 12 -15.74 -7.74 16.75
C ILE A 12 -16.58 -8.54 17.75
N PRO A 13 -16.16 -9.78 18.10
CA PRO A 13 -16.93 -10.63 19.03
C PRO A 13 -16.96 -10.08 20.45
N ASP A 14 -15.94 -9.30 20.84
CA ASP A 14 -15.84 -8.64 22.15
C ASP A 14 -15.05 -7.34 22.03
N VAL A 15 -15.12 -6.48 23.05
CA VAL A 15 -14.42 -5.19 23.09
C VAL A 15 -12.91 -5.41 23.01
N GLY A 16 -12.29 -4.81 21.99
CA GLY A 16 -10.84 -4.91 21.73
C GLY A 16 -10.40 -6.23 21.09
N VAL A 17 -11.31 -7.13 20.75
CA VAL A 17 -11.01 -8.39 20.06
C VAL A 17 -11.42 -8.28 18.59
N LEU A 18 -10.48 -8.49 17.70
CA LEU A 18 -10.70 -8.51 16.25
C LEU A 18 -10.65 -9.96 15.74
N ASN A 19 -11.71 -10.40 15.05
CA ASN A 19 -11.81 -11.71 14.40
C ASN A 19 -12.16 -11.51 12.91
N THR A 20 -11.16 -11.36 12.05
CA THR A 20 -11.35 -11.08 10.62
C THR A 20 -11.24 -12.32 9.74
N ALA A 21 -10.73 -13.44 10.26
CA ALA A 21 -10.35 -14.61 9.45
C ALA A 21 -11.48 -15.12 8.54
N SER A 22 -12.68 -15.32 9.09
CA SER A 22 -13.85 -15.80 8.34
C SER A 22 -14.30 -14.80 7.27
N ALA A 23 -14.25 -13.49 7.55
CA ALA A 23 -14.60 -12.44 6.60
C ALA A 23 -13.54 -12.32 5.48
N GLU A 24 -12.26 -12.41 5.83
CA GLU A 24 -11.15 -12.38 4.86
C GLU A 24 -11.21 -13.57 3.91
N GLU A 25 -11.51 -14.78 4.41
CA GLU A 25 -11.68 -15.98 3.60
C GLU A 25 -12.85 -15.81 2.63
N ALA A 26 -14.02 -15.38 3.11
CA ALA A 26 -15.20 -15.16 2.28
C ALA A 26 -14.96 -14.10 1.18
N ILE A 27 -14.25 -13.02 1.49
CA ILE A 27 -13.87 -11.97 0.52
C ILE A 27 -12.87 -12.52 -0.50
N ARG A 28 -11.85 -13.25 -0.05
CA ARG A 28 -10.84 -13.87 -0.91
C ARG A 28 -11.47 -14.83 -1.91
N ASP A 29 -12.35 -15.69 -1.45
CA ASP A 29 -13.05 -16.65 -2.30
C ASP A 29 -13.89 -15.97 -3.39
N GLN A 30 -14.62 -14.92 -3.02
CA GLN A 30 -15.39 -14.16 -4.01
C GLN A 30 -14.51 -13.42 -5.00
N PHE A 31 -13.40 -12.87 -4.56
CA PHE A 31 -12.43 -12.18 -5.40
C PHE A 31 -11.76 -13.15 -6.39
N MET A 32 -11.29 -14.30 -5.89
CA MET A 32 -10.68 -15.34 -6.72
C MET A 32 -11.67 -15.91 -7.74
N ASN A 33 -12.92 -16.20 -7.33
CA ASN A 33 -13.97 -16.66 -8.23
C ASN A 33 -14.28 -15.64 -9.35
N ARG A 34 -14.18 -14.34 -9.07
CA ARG A 34 -14.37 -13.30 -10.09
C ARG A 34 -13.19 -13.22 -11.04
N ILE A 35 -11.95 -13.23 -10.53
CA ILE A 35 -10.73 -13.18 -11.35
C ILE A 35 -10.70 -14.36 -12.32
N VAL A 36 -10.92 -15.57 -11.80
CA VAL A 36 -10.90 -16.81 -12.62
C VAL A 36 -11.90 -16.77 -13.78
N ASN A 37 -13.00 -16.02 -13.61
CA ASN A 37 -14.06 -15.89 -14.63
C ASN A 37 -13.92 -14.60 -15.50
N MET A 38 -12.86 -13.82 -15.35
CA MET A 38 -12.62 -12.65 -16.22
C MET A 38 -12.19 -13.07 -17.63
N LYS A 39 -12.57 -12.27 -18.63
CA LYS A 39 -12.16 -12.48 -20.03
C LYS A 39 -10.62 -12.48 -20.13
N GLY A 40 -10.07 -13.51 -20.79
CA GLY A 40 -8.62 -13.67 -20.99
C GLY A 40 -7.91 -14.54 -19.94
N ILE A 41 -8.42 -14.67 -18.73
CA ILE A 41 -7.81 -15.52 -17.68
C ILE A 41 -7.89 -17.01 -18.06
N GLY A 42 -8.90 -17.43 -18.83
CA GLY A 42 -8.97 -18.79 -19.35
C GLY A 42 -7.77 -19.19 -20.19
N CYS A 43 -7.24 -18.28 -21.04
CA CYS A 43 -6.01 -18.52 -21.81
C CYS A 43 -4.80 -18.59 -20.89
N VAL A 44 -4.69 -17.71 -19.90
CA VAL A 44 -3.59 -17.70 -18.94
C VAL A 44 -3.56 -19.01 -18.14
N ARG A 45 -4.72 -19.50 -17.68
CA ARG A 45 -4.80 -20.79 -16.98
C ARG A 45 -4.37 -21.98 -17.84
N SER A 46 -4.70 -21.97 -19.13
CA SER A 46 -4.31 -23.06 -20.03
C SER A 46 -2.81 -23.08 -20.33
N GLU A 47 -2.15 -21.95 -20.25
CA GLU A 47 -0.72 -21.81 -20.57
C GLU A 47 0.19 -21.83 -19.33
N LEU A 48 -0.23 -21.19 -18.23
CA LEU A 48 0.58 -21.00 -17.02
C LEU A 48 0.12 -21.81 -15.80
N GLY A 49 -1.01 -22.51 -15.89
CA GLY A 49 -1.57 -23.26 -14.77
C GLY A 49 -2.54 -22.46 -13.91
N GLU A 50 -2.82 -22.94 -12.70
CA GLU A 50 -3.79 -22.32 -11.80
C GLU A 50 -3.28 -21.01 -11.19
N VAL A 51 -4.18 -20.02 -11.07
CA VAL A 51 -3.92 -18.80 -10.31
C VAL A 51 -4.03 -19.13 -8.82
N LEU A 52 -2.91 -19.17 -8.12
CA LEU A 52 -2.83 -19.56 -6.70
C LEU A 52 -3.32 -18.46 -5.76
N MET A 53 -2.93 -17.20 -6.03
CA MET A 53 -3.30 -16.06 -5.20
C MET A 53 -3.16 -14.73 -5.94
N PRO A 54 -3.83 -13.65 -5.49
CA PRO A 54 -3.62 -12.29 -6.01
C PRO A 54 -2.20 -11.80 -5.72
N THR A 55 -1.65 -10.97 -6.63
CA THR A 55 -0.30 -10.37 -6.47
C THR A 55 -0.08 -9.73 -5.09
N PRO A 56 -0.99 -8.90 -4.55
CA PRO A 56 -0.76 -8.32 -3.23
C PRO A 56 -0.68 -9.33 -2.08
N ALA A 57 -1.41 -10.45 -2.18
CA ALA A 57 -1.31 -11.52 -1.20
C ALA A 57 0.04 -12.25 -1.30
N ALA A 58 0.54 -12.46 -2.53
CA ALA A 58 1.86 -13.01 -2.76
C ALA A 58 2.97 -12.11 -2.21
N VAL A 59 2.86 -10.78 -2.43
CA VAL A 59 3.79 -9.79 -1.87
C VAL A 59 3.76 -9.80 -0.35
N LEU A 60 2.57 -9.86 0.27
CA LEU A 60 2.43 -9.92 1.74
C LEU A 60 3.07 -11.21 2.29
N ALA A 61 2.86 -12.36 1.66
CA ALA A 61 3.45 -13.63 2.06
C ALA A 61 4.98 -13.62 1.90
N ALA A 62 5.47 -13.11 0.77
CA ALA A 62 6.91 -12.96 0.51
C ALA A 62 7.58 -12.03 1.53
N GLY A 63 6.95 -10.89 1.85
CA GLY A 63 7.44 -9.96 2.84
C GLY A 63 7.47 -10.56 4.25
N THR A 64 6.47 -11.36 4.62
CA THR A 64 6.47 -12.10 5.89
C THR A 64 7.65 -13.06 5.94
N LEU A 65 7.88 -13.83 4.87
CA LEU A 65 9.01 -14.75 4.79
C LEU A 65 10.37 -14.02 4.82
N LEU A 66 10.49 -12.90 4.14
CA LEU A 66 11.71 -12.08 4.17
C LEU A 66 11.97 -11.53 5.57
N SER A 67 10.94 -11.09 6.28
CA SER A 67 11.02 -10.53 7.62
C SER A 67 11.38 -11.59 8.67
N GLU A 68 10.66 -12.70 8.68
CA GLU A 68 10.79 -13.76 9.69
C GLU A 68 11.91 -14.75 9.38
N GLY A 69 12.18 -14.96 8.08
CA GLY A 69 13.11 -15.98 7.60
C GLY A 69 12.46 -17.35 7.40
N SER A 70 13.29 -18.34 7.19
CA SER A 70 12.90 -19.74 6.99
C SER A 70 13.64 -20.65 7.97
N ALA A 71 13.36 -21.94 7.92
CA ALA A 71 14.09 -22.94 8.74
C ALA A 71 15.61 -22.93 8.49
N THR A 72 16.06 -22.45 7.34
CA THR A 72 17.46 -22.47 6.91
C THR A 72 18.11 -21.10 6.79
N GLN A 73 17.34 -20.01 6.77
CA GLN A 73 17.84 -18.65 6.59
C GLN A 73 17.20 -17.71 7.59
N LYS A 74 18.03 -16.92 8.26
CA LYS A 74 17.56 -15.86 9.15
C LYS A 74 16.86 -14.75 8.36
N GLY A 75 15.71 -14.28 8.87
CA GLY A 75 15.00 -13.15 8.28
C GLY A 75 15.74 -11.82 8.45
N LEU A 76 15.34 -10.83 7.65
CA LEU A 76 15.86 -9.48 7.69
C LEU A 76 15.40 -8.71 8.95
N GLY A 77 14.36 -9.20 9.62
CA GLY A 77 13.75 -8.52 10.76
C GLY A 77 12.66 -7.52 10.34
N LYS A 78 12.61 -6.38 11.03
CA LYS A 78 11.57 -5.37 10.80
C LYS A 78 11.78 -4.67 9.47
N LEU A 79 10.87 -4.85 8.54
CA LEU A 79 10.96 -4.25 7.21
C LEU A 79 9.64 -3.65 6.73
N MET A 80 9.74 -2.80 5.73
CA MET A 80 8.62 -2.26 4.98
C MET A 80 8.83 -2.56 3.49
N MET A 81 7.74 -2.76 2.77
CA MET A 81 7.75 -2.83 1.31
C MET A 81 6.77 -1.80 0.78
N VAL A 82 7.13 -1.12 -0.31
CA VAL A 82 6.27 -0.15 -0.98
C VAL A 82 6.22 -0.50 -2.45
N ASP A 83 5.04 -0.80 -2.95
CA ASP A 83 4.79 -1.13 -4.35
C ASP A 83 4.06 0.02 -5.05
N VAL A 84 4.79 0.73 -5.90
CA VAL A 84 4.27 1.88 -6.64
C VAL A 84 3.78 1.44 -8.01
N GLY A 85 2.46 1.29 -8.12
CA GLY A 85 1.78 0.88 -9.35
C GLY A 85 1.25 2.04 -10.19
N GLY A 86 0.65 1.70 -11.32
CA GLY A 86 0.02 2.67 -12.22
C GLY A 86 -1.27 3.29 -11.65
N ALA A 87 -2.07 2.51 -10.95
CA ALA A 87 -3.36 2.91 -10.37
C ALA A 87 -3.31 3.14 -8.87
N THR A 88 -2.47 2.39 -8.14
CA THR A 88 -2.41 2.38 -6.66
C THR A 88 -0.98 2.33 -6.18
N THR A 89 -0.75 2.74 -4.93
CA THR A 89 0.46 2.44 -4.17
C THR A 89 0.09 1.58 -2.96
N ASP A 90 0.76 0.45 -2.84
CA ASP A 90 0.59 -0.48 -1.72
C ASP A 90 1.75 -0.35 -0.73
N VAL A 91 1.42 -0.29 0.55
CA VAL A 91 2.41 -0.26 1.64
C VAL A 91 2.22 -1.47 2.54
N TYR A 92 3.31 -2.17 2.78
CA TYR A 92 3.37 -3.34 3.66
C TYR A 92 4.36 -3.09 4.78
N SER A 93 4.02 -3.42 6.01
CA SER A 93 4.94 -3.35 7.15
C SER A 93 4.93 -4.64 7.95
N PHE A 94 6.12 -5.11 8.32
CA PHE A 94 6.37 -6.36 9.02
C PHE A 94 7.15 -6.06 10.30
N ASN A 95 6.41 -5.78 11.37
CA ASN A 95 6.94 -5.52 12.71
C ASN A 95 5.84 -5.63 13.76
N GLU A 96 6.22 -5.87 14.99
CA GLU A 96 5.28 -5.82 16.13
C GLU A 96 4.76 -4.39 16.33
N ASN A 97 3.47 -4.27 16.64
CA ASN A 97 2.88 -2.97 16.96
C ASN A 97 3.16 -2.60 18.43
N LYS A 98 4.39 -2.16 18.72
CA LYS A 98 4.75 -1.65 20.05
C LYS A 98 4.33 -0.19 20.18
N PRO A 99 3.76 0.22 21.32
CA PRO A 99 3.42 1.63 21.54
C PRO A 99 4.63 2.55 21.39
N TYR A 100 4.41 3.76 20.89
CA TYR A 100 5.41 4.83 21.00
C TYR A 100 5.73 5.10 22.46
N PRO A 101 6.97 5.51 22.80
CA PRO A 101 7.35 5.81 24.18
C PRO A 101 6.37 6.79 24.84
N GLY A 102 5.81 6.40 25.97
CA GLY A 102 4.84 7.20 26.72
C GLY A 102 3.39 7.14 26.24
N ALA A 103 3.12 6.54 25.07
CA ALA A 103 1.77 6.39 24.52
C ALA A 103 1.14 5.04 24.93
N ARG A 104 -0.19 5.01 24.94
CA ARG A 104 -1.00 3.80 25.11
C ARG A 104 -1.71 3.49 23.79
N LEU A 105 -1.78 2.22 23.41
CA LEU A 105 -2.55 1.81 22.23
C LEU A 105 -4.03 2.15 22.43
N MET A 106 -4.65 2.76 21.41
CA MET A 106 -6.08 3.00 21.33
C MET A 106 -6.68 2.10 20.24
N GLY A 107 -7.78 1.45 20.59
CA GLY A 107 -8.45 0.52 19.68
C GLY A 107 -7.80 -0.88 19.66
N VAL A 108 -7.94 -1.55 18.51
CA VAL A 108 -7.40 -2.89 18.27
C VAL A 108 -5.94 -2.80 17.85
N SER A 109 -5.10 -3.71 18.35
CA SER A 109 -3.70 -3.76 17.94
C SER A 109 -3.59 -4.16 16.46
N GLU A 110 -2.76 -3.44 15.72
CA GLU A 110 -2.46 -3.74 14.33
C GLU A 110 -1.67 -5.05 14.18
N PRO A 111 -1.89 -5.83 13.12
CA PRO A 111 -1.20 -7.10 12.91
C PRO A 111 0.30 -6.92 12.64
N TYR A 112 1.08 -8.00 12.84
CA TYR A 112 2.51 -8.04 12.50
C TYR A 112 2.74 -7.70 11.02
N ALA A 113 2.05 -8.39 10.12
CA ALA A 113 2.05 -8.12 8.69
C ALA A 113 0.81 -7.27 8.35
N LYS A 114 1.00 -5.98 8.11
CA LYS A 114 -0.07 -5.03 7.74
C LYS A 114 0.13 -4.59 6.30
N ARG A 115 -0.97 -4.50 5.54
CA ARG A 115 -1.04 -3.89 4.21
C ARG A 115 -2.06 -2.78 4.19
N THR A 116 -1.73 -1.67 3.53
CA THR A 116 -2.67 -0.63 3.12
C THR A 116 -2.56 -0.39 1.62
N VAL A 117 -3.64 0.05 1.00
CA VAL A 117 -3.71 0.36 -0.43
C VAL A 117 -4.21 1.78 -0.59
N GLU A 118 -3.39 2.61 -1.20
CA GLU A 118 -3.75 3.98 -1.53
C GLU A 118 -4.20 4.03 -3.01
N GLY A 119 -5.52 3.99 -3.20
CA GLY A 119 -6.14 3.95 -4.53
C GLY A 119 -6.04 5.27 -5.30
N ASP A 120 -5.64 6.34 -4.64
CA ASP A 120 -5.46 7.68 -5.16
C ASP A 120 -3.97 8.06 -5.38
N MET A 121 -3.04 7.12 -5.14
CA MET A 121 -1.59 7.34 -5.22
C MET A 121 -0.94 6.50 -6.33
N GLY A 122 -1.55 6.41 -7.50
CA GLY A 122 -0.99 5.69 -8.64
C GLY A 122 -0.31 6.61 -9.66
N MET A 123 0.74 6.09 -10.31
CA MET A 123 1.63 6.81 -11.22
C MET A 123 1.02 7.13 -12.58
N ARG A 124 -0.15 6.54 -12.91
CA ARG A 124 -0.82 6.71 -14.22
C ARG A 124 -2.27 7.14 -13.98
N GLU A 125 -3.18 6.22 -13.79
CA GLU A 125 -4.61 6.50 -13.68
C GLU A 125 -4.95 7.48 -12.55
N SER A 126 -4.25 7.39 -11.42
CA SER A 126 -4.48 8.22 -10.22
C SER A 126 -3.50 9.39 -10.07
N SER A 127 -2.61 9.64 -11.03
CA SER A 127 -1.56 10.69 -10.92
C SER A 127 -2.13 12.10 -10.71
N ILE A 128 -3.35 12.36 -11.17
CA ILE A 128 -4.06 13.63 -10.89
C ILE A 128 -4.34 13.80 -9.38
N CYS A 129 -4.50 12.72 -8.64
CA CYS A 129 -4.73 12.79 -7.18
C CYS A 129 -3.44 13.16 -6.46
N ILE A 130 -2.27 12.68 -6.94
CA ILE A 130 -0.96 13.11 -6.42
C ILE A 130 -0.78 14.62 -6.64
N LEU A 131 -1.10 15.11 -7.87
CA LEU A 131 -1.04 16.54 -8.18
C LEU A 131 -1.95 17.37 -7.25
N ARG A 132 -3.16 16.90 -6.95
CA ARG A 132 -4.09 17.60 -6.05
C ARG A 132 -3.65 17.57 -4.59
N GLU A 133 -3.07 16.48 -4.14
CA GLU A 133 -2.60 16.30 -2.75
C GLU A 133 -1.36 17.15 -2.45
N VAL A 134 -0.41 17.19 -3.39
CA VAL A 134 0.90 17.82 -3.22
C VAL A 134 0.93 19.26 -3.74
N GLY A 135 0.24 19.51 -4.84
CA GLY A 135 0.24 20.78 -5.56
C GLY A 135 1.31 20.87 -6.65
N ASP A 136 0.96 21.58 -7.71
CA ASP A 136 1.77 21.78 -8.92
C ASP A 136 3.15 22.40 -8.62
N LYS A 137 3.18 23.44 -7.78
CA LYS A 137 4.42 24.16 -7.42
C LYS A 137 5.40 23.31 -6.63
N ALA A 138 4.89 22.47 -5.71
CA ALA A 138 5.75 21.61 -4.92
C ALA A 138 6.36 20.50 -5.80
N LEU A 139 5.55 19.86 -6.64
CA LEU A 139 6.01 18.87 -7.61
C LEU A 139 7.00 19.48 -8.62
N ALA A 140 6.71 20.68 -9.14
CA ALA A 140 7.61 21.39 -10.06
C ALA A 140 8.98 21.68 -9.43
N SER A 141 8.97 22.13 -8.18
CA SER A 141 10.20 22.36 -7.41
C SER A 141 11.00 21.08 -7.19
N GLY A 142 10.33 19.98 -6.83
CA GLY A 142 10.97 18.68 -6.61
C GLY A 142 11.56 18.08 -7.89
N ALA A 143 10.83 18.15 -9.00
CA ALA A 143 11.28 17.66 -10.30
C ALA A 143 12.26 18.61 -11.03
N GLY A 144 12.37 19.86 -10.58
CA GLY A 144 13.20 20.87 -11.26
C GLY A 144 12.67 21.25 -12.64
N VAL A 145 11.35 21.35 -12.78
CA VAL A 145 10.63 21.71 -14.02
C VAL A 145 9.61 22.83 -13.73
N THR A 146 8.86 23.30 -14.73
CA THR A 146 7.81 24.28 -14.50
C THR A 146 6.49 23.63 -14.06
N ALA A 147 5.58 24.40 -13.46
CA ALA A 147 4.26 23.92 -13.08
C ALA A 147 3.44 23.45 -14.30
N GLU A 148 3.57 24.15 -15.42
CA GLU A 148 2.92 23.77 -16.69
C GLU A 148 3.43 22.41 -17.20
N GLN A 149 4.74 22.12 -17.05
CA GLN A 149 5.32 20.82 -17.42
C GLN A 149 4.78 19.71 -16.51
N ILE A 150 4.61 19.96 -15.21
CA ILE A 150 3.97 19.01 -14.28
C ILE A 150 2.53 18.71 -14.72
N GLU A 151 1.71 19.74 -14.98
CA GLU A 151 0.32 19.54 -15.39
C GLU A 151 0.22 18.75 -16.71
N GLN A 152 1.03 19.10 -17.70
CA GLN A 152 1.10 18.38 -18.97
C GLN A 152 1.59 16.93 -18.78
N GLY A 153 2.63 16.73 -18.00
CA GLY A 153 3.18 15.43 -17.70
C GLY A 153 2.17 14.50 -17.00
N VAL A 154 1.42 15.03 -16.02
CA VAL A 154 0.33 14.31 -15.35
C VAL A 154 -0.78 13.99 -16.35
N GLN A 155 -1.20 14.95 -17.19
CA GLN A 155 -2.24 14.72 -18.18
C GLN A 155 -1.84 13.65 -19.22
N THR A 156 -0.58 13.63 -19.64
CA THR A 156 -0.04 12.60 -20.53
C THR A 156 -0.15 11.21 -19.93
N ARG A 157 0.18 11.07 -18.64
CA ARG A 157 0.15 9.79 -17.91
C ARG A 157 -1.26 9.24 -17.72
N ILE A 158 -2.24 10.11 -17.51
CA ILE A 158 -3.65 9.73 -17.38
C ILE A 158 -4.20 9.26 -18.72
N THR A 159 -3.91 9.98 -19.79
CA THR A 159 -4.45 9.69 -21.12
C THR A 159 -3.76 8.51 -21.79
N THR A 160 -2.50 8.27 -21.46
CA THR A 160 -1.66 7.21 -22.05
C THR A 160 -1.01 6.40 -20.92
N THR A 161 -1.75 5.45 -20.35
CA THR A 161 -1.28 4.66 -19.20
C THR A 161 -0.02 3.82 -19.47
N GLY A 162 0.25 3.51 -20.75
CA GLY A 162 1.47 2.86 -21.21
C GLY A 162 2.64 3.81 -21.49
N TYR A 163 2.50 5.12 -21.19
CA TYR A 163 3.55 6.10 -21.40
C TYR A 163 4.81 5.77 -20.60
N LEU A 164 5.95 5.80 -21.28
CA LEU A 164 7.29 5.70 -20.68
C LEU A 164 8.03 7.00 -20.91
N PRO A 165 8.64 7.60 -19.86
CA PRO A 165 9.39 8.84 -20.00
C PRO A 165 10.65 8.65 -20.86
N ASP A 166 10.81 9.45 -21.90
CA ASP A 166 11.92 9.37 -22.86
C ASP A 166 12.89 10.57 -22.76
N THR A 167 12.52 11.59 -21.98
CA THR A 167 13.37 12.75 -21.72
C THR A 167 13.78 12.84 -20.25
N PRO A 168 14.93 13.49 -19.92
CA PRO A 168 15.34 13.69 -18.54
C PRO A 168 14.31 14.43 -17.68
N ASP A 169 13.60 15.41 -18.26
CA ASP A 169 12.55 16.14 -17.56
C ASP A 169 11.39 15.21 -17.19
N GLU A 170 10.92 14.40 -18.13
CA GLU A 170 9.85 13.44 -17.89
C GLU A 170 10.25 12.33 -16.90
N GLN A 171 11.52 11.92 -16.90
CA GLN A 171 12.04 10.98 -15.89
C GLN A 171 12.02 11.60 -14.50
N ARG A 172 12.43 12.89 -14.36
CA ARG A 172 12.35 13.60 -13.08
C ARG A 172 10.91 13.78 -12.59
N ILE A 173 9.97 14.01 -13.51
CA ILE A 173 8.54 14.05 -13.18
C ILE A 173 8.06 12.69 -12.65
N ASP A 174 8.43 11.57 -13.28
CA ASP A 174 8.09 10.22 -12.78
C ASP A 174 8.70 9.96 -11.39
N GLN A 175 9.97 10.31 -11.19
CA GLN A 175 10.66 10.14 -9.91
C GLN A 175 10.00 10.98 -8.80
N GLU A 176 9.65 12.23 -9.08
CA GLU A 176 8.99 13.11 -8.11
C GLU A 176 7.59 12.60 -7.76
N LEU A 177 6.77 12.25 -8.76
CA LEU A 177 5.45 11.68 -8.53
C LEU A 177 5.53 10.40 -7.70
N ALA A 178 6.48 9.51 -7.99
CA ALA A 178 6.70 8.29 -7.22
C ALA A 178 7.13 8.60 -5.77
N GLY A 179 8.07 9.52 -5.59
CA GLY A 179 8.52 9.95 -4.27
C GLY A 179 7.38 10.48 -3.42
N GLN A 180 6.51 11.31 -4.00
CA GLN A 180 5.35 11.85 -3.31
C GLN A 180 4.29 10.78 -3.03
N ALA A 181 4.02 9.89 -3.99
CA ALA A 181 3.12 8.76 -3.78
C ALA A 181 3.58 7.88 -2.61
N VAL A 182 4.88 7.53 -2.56
CA VAL A 182 5.49 6.80 -1.44
C VAL A 182 5.32 7.56 -0.14
N GLY A 183 5.69 8.85 -0.11
CA GLY A 183 5.66 9.67 1.10
C GLY A 183 4.26 9.82 1.68
N VAL A 184 3.25 10.05 0.84
CA VAL A 184 1.84 10.13 1.27
C VAL A 184 1.35 8.78 1.76
N SER A 185 1.60 7.71 0.99
CA SER A 185 1.12 6.36 1.31
C SER A 185 1.73 5.84 2.63
N VAL A 186 3.02 6.07 2.86
CA VAL A 186 3.69 5.68 4.11
C VAL A 186 3.15 6.48 5.30
N ARG A 187 2.91 7.78 5.15
CA ARG A 187 2.29 8.59 6.22
C ARG A 187 0.89 8.10 6.59
N ARG A 188 0.08 7.70 5.61
CA ARG A 188 -1.26 7.16 5.85
C ARG A 188 -1.23 5.75 6.45
N HIS A 189 -0.21 4.95 6.10
CA HIS A 189 0.02 3.62 6.65
C HIS A 189 0.47 3.65 8.12
N ALA A 190 1.30 4.64 8.48
CA ALA A 190 1.84 4.82 9.81
C ALA A 190 0.76 5.22 10.82
N GLY A 191 0.93 4.76 12.06
CA GLY A 191 0.19 5.30 13.18
C GLY A 191 0.72 6.65 13.64
N HIS A 192 -0.07 7.33 14.44
CA HIS A 192 0.27 8.61 15.03
C HIS A 192 -0.09 8.66 16.52
N VAL A 193 0.41 9.66 17.22
CA VAL A 193 0.11 9.89 18.64
C VAL A 193 -0.88 11.04 18.77
N GLU A 194 -1.98 10.79 19.45
CA GLU A 194 -2.96 11.78 19.83
C GLU A 194 -2.81 12.19 21.29
N HIS A 195 -2.95 13.49 21.56
CA HIS A 195 -2.97 14.05 22.90
C HIS A 195 -4.41 14.27 23.35
N VAL A 196 -4.84 13.54 24.37
CA VAL A 196 -6.17 13.73 24.98
C VAL A 196 -6.01 14.52 26.28
N TRP A 197 -6.56 15.72 26.29
CA TRP A 197 -6.60 16.64 27.43
C TRP A 197 -7.80 16.31 28.32
N THR A 198 -7.58 15.43 29.29
CA THR A 198 -8.53 15.17 30.41
C THR A 198 -7.87 15.59 31.70
N THR A 199 -8.25 15.05 32.84
CA THR A 199 -7.54 15.22 34.13
C THR A 199 -6.11 14.66 34.07
N GLY A 200 -5.22 15.35 33.38
CA GLY A 200 -3.85 14.96 33.05
C GLY A 200 -3.70 14.65 31.56
N SER A 201 -2.60 15.13 30.96
CA SER A 201 -2.27 14.83 29.56
C SER A 201 -1.98 13.35 29.39
N LYS A 202 -2.73 12.67 28.51
CA LYS A 202 -2.51 11.28 28.13
C LYS A 202 -2.22 11.21 26.63
N GLN A 203 -1.24 10.39 26.26
CA GLN A 203 -0.89 10.11 24.88
C GLN A 203 -1.47 8.76 24.46
N TYR A 204 -2.15 8.74 23.34
CA TYR A 204 -2.70 7.53 22.73
C TYR A 204 -2.13 7.35 21.33
N GLN A 205 -1.71 6.14 21.03
CA GLN A 205 -1.32 5.75 19.69
C GLN A 205 -2.53 5.20 18.95
N VAL A 206 -2.79 5.76 17.78
CA VAL A 206 -3.74 5.25 16.79
C VAL A 206 -2.97 4.67 15.62
N GLY A 207 -3.28 3.43 15.22
CA GLY A 207 -2.59 2.73 14.13
C GLY A 207 -1.24 2.13 14.53
N LYS A 208 -0.44 1.76 13.52
CA LYS A 208 0.78 0.97 13.70
C LYS A 208 2.02 1.84 13.86
N ASN A 209 2.80 1.57 14.90
CA ASN A 209 4.13 2.17 15.04
C ASN A 209 5.13 1.48 14.09
N ILE A 210 5.68 2.22 13.14
CA ILE A 210 6.68 1.76 12.17
C ILE A 210 8.07 2.40 12.39
N SER A 211 8.28 3.11 13.50
CA SER A 211 9.54 3.82 13.76
C SER A 211 10.75 2.91 13.93
N GLU A 212 10.52 1.63 14.22
CA GLU A 212 11.59 0.64 14.39
C GLU A 212 11.90 -0.15 13.09
N VAL A 213 11.25 0.20 11.96
CA VAL A 213 11.56 -0.41 10.66
C VAL A 213 12.94 0.08 10.21
N SER A 214 13.84 -0.86 9.93
CA SER A 214 15.22 -0.59 9.52
C SER A 214 15.47 -0.78 8.03
N GLU A 215 14.63 -1.59 7.37
CA GLU A 215 14.80 -1.95 5.97
C GLU A 215 13.56 -1.56 5.16
N ILE A 216 13.78 -0.94 3.99
CA ILE A 216 12.72 -0.57 3.05
C ILE A 216 13.01 -1.19 1.69
N ILE A 217 12.05 -1.92 1.14
CA ILE A 217 12.13 -2.56 -0.18
C ILE A 217 11.14 -1.84 -1.11
N GLY A 218 11.65 -1.22 -2.16
CA GLY A 218 10.85 -0.62 -3.21
C GLY A 218 10.49 -1.63 -4.30
N ILE A 219 9.25 -1.57 -4.75
CA ILE A 219 8.68 -2.41 -5.81
C ILE A 219 7.99 -1.48 -6.82
N GLY A 220 7.93 -1.91 -8.06
CA GLY A 220 7.28 -1.16 -9.14
C GLY A 220 8.24 -0.63 -10.18
N GLY A 221 7.74 -0.49 -11.40
CA GLY A 221 8.55 -0.19 -12.59
C GLY A 221 9.33 1.12 -12.47
N VAL A 222 8.76 2.15 -11.86
CA VAL A 222 9.41 3.45 -11.65
C VAL A 222 10.60 3.35 -10.69
N ILE A 223 10.52 2.48 -9.66
CA ILE A 223 11.61 2.32 -8.69
C ILE A 223 12.73 1.45 -9.26
N VAL A 224 12.36 0.38 -9.99
CA VAL A 224 13.33 -0.59 -10.54
C VAL A 224 14.11 -0.04 -11.72
N ASN A 225 13.51 0.90 -12.47
CA ASN A 225 14.09 1.46 -13.70
C ASN A 225 14.52 2.93 -13.57
N SER A 226 14.57 3.47 -12.36
CA SER A 226 15.01 4.86 -12.08
C SER A 226 16.52 4.96 -11.91
#